data_88d77e9ffcff0a4f1c90047fc765d5d0
#
_entry.id   88d77e9ffcff0a4f1c90047fc765d5d0
#
_cell.length_a   1.000
_cell.length_b   1.000
_cell.length_c   1.000
_cell.angle_alpha   90.00
_cell.angle_beta   90.00
_cell.angle_gamma   90.00
#
_symmetry.space_group_name_H-M   'P 1'
#
loop_
_entity.id
_entity.type
_entity.pdbx_description
1 polymer ?
#
loop_
_entity_poly.entity_id
_entity_poly.type
_entity_poly.pdbx_seq_one_letter_code
_entity_poly.pdbx_strand_id
1 'polypeptide(L)'
;MGSEMCIRDRVDRDAFSLWTTFHPDQVSLDRFLERCNDLIGMDIRFSVGVVGLRQHFDAIQQLRDRLPDHVYVWINSYKREPDYYQEQDLEFLNSIDPYFHLNCHYYPSAGEGCRAGDTAFTIDGNGDVRRCHFIDKVIANIYRDDIFASLRPTLCTNQTCGCHIGYVNQHKRKLDQLFEKNILERIPASWPIRDPRFTAANLK
;
A
#
# COMPACT_ATOMS: atom_id res chain seq x y z
N MET A 1 3.81 -16.16 26.12
CA MET A 1 4.67 -16.94 25.19
C MET A 1 3.91 -17.96 24.32
N GLY A 2 2.59 -17.96 24.24
CA GLY A 2 1.82 -18.98 23.52
C GLY A 2 1.12 -18.54 22.22
N SER A 3 0.84 -17.25 22.03
CA SER A 3 0.06 -16.80 20.87
C SER A 3 0.90 -16.48 19.62
N GLU A 4 2.12 -16.00 19.79
CA GLU A 4 3.00 -15.65 18.68
C GLU A 4 3.51 -16.88 17.91
N MET A 5 3.79 -17.98 18.60
CA MET A 5 4.18 -19.25 17.95
C MET A 5 3.03 -19.86 17.11
N CYS A 6 1.77 -19.68 17.52
CA CYS A 6 0.62 -20.25 16.80
C CYS A 6 0.36 -19.60 15.44
N ILE A 7 0.66 -18.33 15.28
CA ILE A 7 0.52 -17.61 13.99
C ILE A 7 1.66 -18.02 13.05
N ARG A 8 2.88 -18.09 13.57
CA ARG A 8 4.09 -18.40 12.81
C ARG A 8 4.02 -19.77 12.09
N ASP A 9 3.43 -20.78 12.73
CA ASP A 9 3.40 -22.14 12.22
C ASP A 9 2.17 -22.47 11.36
N ARG A 10 1.17 -21.57 11.31
CA ARG A 10 -0.12 -21.80 10.63
C ARG A 10 -0.37 -20.87 9.44
N VAL A 11 0.42 -19.82 9.25
CA VAL A 11 0.25 -18.89 8.15
C VAL A 11 1.06 -19.37 6.97
N ASP A 12 0.38 -19.50 5.83
CA ASP A 12 1.06 -19.62 4.54
C ASP A 12 1.81 -18.32 4.27
N ARG A 13 3.14 -18.36 4.39
CA ARG A 13 4.00 -17.17 4.21
C ARG A 13 3.95 -16.61 2.81
N ASP A 14 3.62 -17.41 1.81
CA ASP A 14 3.45 -16.96 0.44
C ASP A 14 2.14 -16.17 0.24
N ALA A 15 1.14 -16.44 1.09
CA ALA A 15 -0.14 -15.74 1.10
C ALA A 15 -0.20 -14.57 2.10
N PHE A 16 0.87 -14.36 2.90
CA PHE A 16 0.90 -13.35 3.96
C PHE A 16 2.01 -12.34 3.73
N SER A 17 1.68 -11.08 3.86
CA SER A 17 2.65 -10.00 3.91
C SER A 17 2.12 -8.83 4.74
N LEU A 18 3.01 -7.97 5.19
CA LEU A 18 2.67 -6.82 6.01
C LEU A 18 2.93 -5.51 5.28
N TRP A 19 2.01 -4.61 5.44
CA TRP A 19 2.19 -3.20 5.14
C TRP A 19 2.39 -2.44 6.45
N THR A 20 3.62 -2.02 6.72
CA THR A 20 3.98 -1.29 7.92
C THR A 20 4.10 0.21 7.62
N THR A 21 3.95 1.05 8.64
CA THR A 21 4.11 2.50 8.47
C THR A 21 4.96 3.08 9.59
N PHE A 22 6.02 3.79 9.22
CA PHE A 22 6.85 4.55 10.14
C PHE A 22 6.24 5.94 10.37
N HIS A 23 6.04 6.28 11.63
CA HIS A 23 5.57 7.60 12.07
C HIS A 23 6.66 8.25 12.92
N PRO A 24 7.52 9.13 12.33
CA PRO A 24 8.65 9.73 13.04
C PRO A 24 8.30 10.48 14.32
N ASP A 25 7.09 11.06 14.37
CA ASP A 25 6.61 11.81 15.56
C ASP A 25 6.11 10.89 16.68
N GLN A 26 5.96 9.58 16.46
CA GLN A 26 5.37 8.64 17.41
C GLN A 26 6.35 7.59 17.93
N VAL A 27 7.33 7.23 17.13
CA VAL A 27 8.30 6.19 17.46
C VAL A 27 9.68 6.58 16.92
N SER A 28 10.73 6.30 17.71
CA SER A 28 12.11 6.52 17.26
C SER A 28 12.45 5.56 16.11
N LEU A 29 13.31 6.01 15.20
CA LEU A 29 13.78 5.20 14.09
C LEU A 29 14.41 3.88 14.56
N ASP A 30 15.22 3.93 15.62
CA ASP A 30 15.89 2.74 16.17
C ASP A 30 14.87 1.66 16.59
N ARG A 31 13.85 2.06 17.35
CA ARG A 31 12.81 1.13 17.79
C ARG A 31 11.98 0.58 16.63
N PHE A 32 11.73 1.39 15.61
CA PHE A 32 11.03 0.93 14.41
C PHE A 32 11.88 -0.10 13.64
N LEU A 33 13.18 0.18 13.46
CA LEU A 33 14.12 -0.73 12.79
C LEU A 33 14.33 -2.04 13.54
N GLU A 34 14.30 -2.04 14.88
CA GLU A 34 14.29 -3.28 15.66
C GLU A 34 13.13 -4.20 15.23
N ARG A 35 11.91 -3.63 15.07
CA ARG A 35 10.75 -4.40 14.60
C ARG A 35 10.87 -4.85 13.16
N CYS A 36 11.47 -4.05 12.29
CA CYS A 36 11.78 -4.49 10.93
C CYS A 36 12.75 -5.68 10.94
N ASN A 37 13.77 -5.64 11.78
CA ASN A 37 14.72 -6.75 11.92
C ASN A 37 14.07 -8.02 12.48
N ASP A 38 13.11 -7.89 13.42
CA ASP A 38 12.31 -9.02 13.90
C ASP A 38 11.56 -9.68 12.74
N LEU A 39 10.91 -8.88 11.88
CA LEU A 39 10.18 -9.38 10.70
C LEU A 39 11.12 -10.05 9.69
N ILE A 40 12.30 -9.49 9.45
CA ILE A 40 13.33 -10.09 8.60
C ILE A 40 13.78 -11.42 9.18
N GLY A 41 14.07 -11.47 10.49
CA GLY A 41 14.47 -12.70 11.18
C GLY A 41 13.40 -13.78 11.17
N MET A 42 12.13 -13.43 11.05
CA MET A 42 10.99 -14.35 10.90
C MET A 42 10.71 -14.72 9.44
N ASP A 43 11.46 -14.20 8.48
CA ASP A 43 11.23 -14.40 7.05
C ASP A 43 9.80 -13.96 6.63
N ILE A 44 9.33 -12.84 7.16
CA ILE A 44 8.03 -12.25 6.81
C ILE A 44 8.24 -11.20 5.74
N ARG A 45 7.51 -11.32 4.63
CA ARG A 45 7.51 -10.30 3.59
C ARG A 45 6.76 -9.06 4.07
N PHE A 46 7.40 -7.89 3.95
CA PHE A 46 6.78 -6.62 4.32
C PHE A 46 7.34 -5.45 3.51
N SER A 47 6.61 -4.37 3.51
CA SER A 47 7.06 -3.06 3.04
C SER A 47 6.95 -2.03 4.15
N VAL A 48 7.70 -0.94 4.02
CA VAL A 48 7.69 0.17 4.97
C VAL A 48 7.18 1.42 4.29
N GLY A 49 6.13 2.01 4.84
CA GLY A 49 5.60 3.28 4.40
C GLY A 49 5.95 4.43 5.31
N VAL A 50 6.01 5.63 4.78
CA VAL A 50 6.13 6.86 5.54
C VAL A 50 5.41 7.99 4.82
N VAL A 51 4.85 8.96 5.56
CA VAL A 51 4.23 10.14 4.94
C VAL A 51 5.33 11.12 4.53
N GLY A 52 5.31 11.56 3.27
CA GLY A 52 6.30 12.48 2.68
C GLY A 52 6.13 13.93 3.17
N LEU A 53 6.13 14.16 4.46
CA LEU A 53 6.18 15.52 5.02
C LEU A 53 7.60 16.06 4.96
N ARG A 54 7.78 17.32 4.54
CA ARG A 54 9.11 17.96 4.43
C ARG A 54 9.91 17.87 5.71
N GLN A 55 9.24 18.07 6.86
CA GLN A 55 9.88 17.95 8.18
C GLN A 55 10.42 16.55 8.49
N HIS A 56 10.02 15.53 7.72
CA HIS A 56 10.45 14.14 7.91
C HIS A 56 11.50 13.67 6.88
N PHE A 57 11.97 14.52 5.97
CA PHE A 57 12.88 14.10 4.90
C PHE A 57 14.16 13.47 5.42
N ASP A 58 14.76 14.03 6.47
CA ASP A 58 15.94 13.45 7.11
C ASP A 58 15.63 12.06 7.69
N ALA A 59 14.48 11.89 8.33
CA ALA A 59 14.05 10.62 8.89
C ALA A 59 13.76 9.58 7.78
N ILE A 60 13.21 10.02 6.65
CA ILE A 60 12.95 9.19 5.46
C ILE A 60 14.27 8.71 4.86
N GLN A 61 15.25 9.59 4.71
CA GLN A 61 16.58 9.23 4.21
C GLN A 61 17.25 8.21 5.13
N GLN A 62 17.29 8.49 6.44
CA GLN A 62 17.88 7.58 7.42
C GLN A 62 17.16 6.22 7.46
N LEU A 63 15.83 6.22 7.30
CA LEU A 63 15.05 4.98 7.21
C LEU A 63 15.51 4.16 6.00
N ARG A 64 15.64 4.78 4.81
CA ARG A 64 16.09 4.08 3.60
C ARG A 64 17.52 3.57 3.73
N ASP A 65 18.44 4.39 4.24
CA ASP A 65 19.86 4.04 4.37
C ASP A 65 20.11 2.86 5.31
N ARG A 66 19.24 2.69 6.32
CA ARG A 66 19.40 1.68 7.37
C ARG A 66 18.59 0.41 7.13
N LEU A 67 17.60 0.44 6.24
CA LEU A 67 16.87 -0.76 5.83
C LEU A 67 17.63 -1.51 4.73
N PRO A 68 17.63 -2.85 4.73
CA PRO A 68 18.15 -3.63 3.62
C PRO A 68 17.47 -3.27 2.29
N ASP A 69 18.21 -3.37 1.18
CA ASP A 69 17.72 -3.01 -0.15
C ASP A 69 16.49 -3.81 -0.60
N HIS A 70 16.34 -5.05 -0.11
CA HIS A 70 15.17 -5.87 -0.44
C HIS A 70 13.88 -5.42 0.23
N VAL A 71 13.95 -4.61 1.30
CA VAL A 71 12.76 -4.03 1.93
C VAL A 71 12.34 -2.77 1.17
N TYR A 72 11.18 -2.81 0.55
CA TYR A 72 10.66 -1.67 -0.19
C TYR A 72 10.19 -0.57 0.75
N VAL A 73 10.67 0.65 0.53
CA VAL A 73 10.18 1.85 1.21
C VAL A 73 9.29 2.63 0.24
N TRP A 74 8.04 2.80 0.59
CA TRP A 74 7.09 3.59 -0.19
C TRP A 74 6.71 4.87 0.54
N ILE A 75 6.47 5.94 -0.23
CA ILE A 75 6.12 7.25 0.31
C ILE A 75 4.63 7.52 0.10
N ASN A 76 3.91 7.84 1.18
CA ASN A 76 2.55 8.32 1.07
C ASN A 76 2.55 9.83 0.85
N SER A 77 2.00 10.26 -0.28
CA SER A 77 1.94 11.68 -0.61
C SER A 77 1.04 12.44 0.37
N TYR A 78 1.53 13.56 0.87
CA TYR A 78 0.72 14.52 1.63
C TYR A 78 -0.12 15.34 0.65
N LYS A 79 -1.43 15.12 0.66
CA LYS A 79 -2.39 15.70 -0.30
C LYS A 79 -3.41 16.66 0.36
N ARG A 80 -3.12 17.12 1.58
CA ARG A 80 -4.03 18.06 2.27
C ARG A 80 -3.81 19.51 1.86
N GLU A 81 -2.65 19.81 1.28
CA GLU A 81 -2.28 21.12 0.78
C GLU A 81 -2.03 21.04 -0.73
N PRO A 82 -2.68 21.90 -1.55
CA PRO A 82 -2.35 22.01 -2.96
C PRO A 82 -0.88 22.39 -3.14
N ASP A 83 -0.23 21.86 -4.17
CA ASP A 83 1.13 22.19 -4.57
C ASP A 83 2.17 22.10 -3.42
N TYR A 84 1.93 21.16 -2.48
CA TYR A 84 2.78 20.97 -1.31
C TYR A 84 4.23 20.67 -1.70
N TYR A 85 4.48 19.87 -2.75
CA TYR A 85 5.82 19.50 -3.16
C TYR A 85 6.37 20.43 -4.24
N GLN A 86 7.61 20.89 -4.02
CA GLN A 86 8.42 21.54 -5.06
C GLN A 86 9.18 20.49 -5.88
N GLU A 87 9.79 20.88 -6.98
CA GLU A 87 10.54 19.96 -7.87
C GLU A 87 11.62 19.19 -7.13
N GLN A 88 12.39 19.84 -6.28
CA GLN A 88 13.43 19.21 -5.46
C GLN A 88 12.86 18.19 -4.47
N ASP A 89 11.68 18.45 -3.89
CA ASP A 89 11.00 17.51 -3.01
C ASP A 89 10.60 16.24 -3.79
N LEU A 90 10.07 16.42 -5.00
CA LEU A 90 9.69 15.31 -5.88
C LEU A 90 10.89 14.49 -6.32
N GLU A 91 12.01 15.12 -6.65
CA GLU A 91 13.27 14.44 -6.98
C GLU A 91 13.75 13.58 -5.80
N PHE A 92 13.80 14.18 -4.60
CA PHE A 92 14.19 13.47 -3.39
C PHE A 92 13.27 12.27 -3.12
N LEU A 93 11.96 12.48 -3.09
CA LEU A 93 11.00 11.41 -2.77
C LEU A 93 10.99 10.30 -3.83
N ASN A 94 11.16 10.64 -5.11
CA ASN A 94 11.29 9.65 -6.19
C ASN A 94 12.64 8.90 -6.16
N SER A 95 13.68 9.44 -5.52
CA SER A 95 14.92 8.70 -5.31
C SER A 95 14.76 7.56 -4.28
N ILE A 96 13.87 7.75 -3.30
CA ILE A 96 13.55 6.76 -2.27
C ILE A 96 12.47 5.77 -2.77
N ASP A 97 11.32 6.29 -3.24
CA ASP A 97 10.21 5.52 -3.82
C ASP A 97 10.09 5.84 -5.32
N PRO A 98 10.63 4.99 -6.21
CA PRO A 98 10.58 5.23 -7.65
C PRO A 98 9.15 5.39 -8.22
N TYR A 99 8.15 4.97 -7.48
CA TYR A 99 6.74 5.02 -7.86
C TYR A 99 5.94 6.02 -7.02
N PHE A 100 6.62 6.93 -6.32
CA PHE A 100 6.00 8.00 -5.54
C PHE A 100 5.01 8.83 -6.36
N HIS A 101 5.35 9.12 -7.63
CA HIS A 101 4.51 9.87 -8.54
C HIS A 101 3.09 9.27 -8.70
N LEU A 102 2.92 7.94 -8.59
CA LEU A 102 1.61 7.29 -8.63
C LEU A 102 0.71 7.73 -7.46
N ASN A 103 1.30 8.11 -6.34
CA ASN A 103 0.57 8.50 -5.15
C ASN A 103 0.24 10.00 -5.10
N CYS A 104 0.80 10.82 -5.98
CA CYS A 104 0.61 12.27 -5.97
C CYS A 104 -0.75 12.72 -6.53
N HIS A 105 -1.52 11.80 -7.14
CA HIS A 105 -2.73 12.15 -7.88
C HIS A 105 -4.01 11.62 -7.24
N TYR A 106 -5.11 12.32 -7.50
CA TYR A 106 -6.47 11.82 -7.37
C TYR A 106 -6.93 11.37 -8.76
N TYR A 107 -7.21 10.10 -8.91
CA TYR A 107 -7.61 9.52 -10.19
C TYR A 107 -9.13 9.56 -10.36
N PRO A 108 -9.67 9.98 -11.50
CA PRO A 108 -11.09 9.83 -11.82
C PRO A 108 -11.53 8.37 -11.64
N SER A 109 -12.65 8.15 -10.98
CA SER A 109 -13.10 6.79 -10.66
C SER A 109 -14.59 6.53 -10.85
N ALA A 110 -15.43 7.56 -10.95
CA ALA A 110 -16.86 7.37 -11.16
C ALA A 110 -17.17 6.60 -12.45
N GLY A 111 -17.89 5.50 -12.32
CA GLY A 111 -18.23 4.64 -13.46
C GLY A 111 -17.08 3.78 -13.99
N GLU A 112 -15.89 3.85 -13.42
CA GLU A 112 -14.75 3.03 -13.85
C GLU A 112 -14.82 1.62 -13.25
N GLY A 113 -14.37 0.63 -14.03
CA GLY A 113 -14.23 -0.74 -13.58
C GLY A 113 -13.10 -0.89 -12.57
N CYS A 114 -13.35 -1.71 -11.53
CA CYS A 114 -12.43 -1.89 -10.42
C CYS A 114 -12.52 -3.33 -9.90
N ARG A 115 -11.40 -3.90 -9.46
CA ARG A 115 -11.35 -5.20 -8.77
C ARG A 115 -12.05 -5.17 -7.41
N ALA A 116 -12.20 -3.99 -6.82
CA ALA A 116 -12.85 -3.81 -5.53
C ALA A 116 -14.32 -4.22 -5.57
N GLY A 117 -14.69 -5.19 -4.73
CA GLY A 117 -16.01 -5.82 -4.68
C GLY A 117 -16.14 -7.07 -5.54
N ASP A 118 -15.07 -7.46 -6.23
CA ASP A 118 -14.97 -8.68 -7.03
C ASP A 118 -13.84 -9.57 -6.51
N THR A 119 -12.59 -9.23 -6.78
CA THR A 119 -11.39 -9.97 -6.35
C THR A 119 -10.61 -9.28 -5.24
N ALA A 120 -10.99 -8.06 -4.87
CA ALA A 120 -10.45 -7.32 -3.72
C ALA A 120 -11.60 -6.75 -2.90
N PHE A 121 -11.50 -6.82 -1.57
CA PHE A 121 -12.51 -6.32 -0.64
C PHE A 121 -11.86 -5.96 0.69
N THR A 122 -12.58 -5.29 1.56
CA THR A 122 -12.14 -4.96 2.92
C THR A 122 -13.07 -5.60 3.94
N ILE A 123 -12.50 -5.99 5.07
CA ILE A 123 -13.24 -6.52 6.23
C ILE A 123 -12.87 -5.65 7.43
N ASP A 124 -13.87 -5.20 8.18
CA ASP A 124 -13.63 -4.48 9.42
C ASP A 124 -13.64 -5.39 10.65
N GLY A 125 -13.40 -4.81 11.83
CA GLY A 125 -13.35 -5.53 13.10
C GLY A 125 -14.66 -6.21 13.51
N ASN A 126 -15.80 -5.85 12.92
CA ASN A 126 -17.11 -6.48 13.14
C ASN A 126 -17.39 -7.62 12.15
N GLY A 127 -16.46 -7.86 11.23
CA GLY A 127 -16.62 -8.83 10.15
C GLY A 127 -17.42 -8.31 8.96
N ASP A 128 -17.77 -7.02 8.93
CA ASP A 128 -18.49 -6.42 7.81
C ASP A 128 -17.59 -6.28 6.59
N VAL A 129 -18.03 -6.86 5.49
CA VAL A 129 -17.36 -6.85 4.20
C VAL A 129 -17.86 -5.68 3.37
N ARG A 130 -16.92 -4.87 2.87
CA ARG A 130 -17.20 -3.79 1.92
C ARG A 130 -16.39 -4.02 0.65
N ARG A 131 -16.91 -3.54 -0.47
CA ARG A 131 -16.18 -3.64 -1.73
C ARG A 131 -14.84 -2.87 -1.68
N CYS A 132 -14.80 -1.76 -0.95
CA CYS A 132 -13.66 -0.86 -0.89
C CYS A 132 -13.68 -0.10 0.44
N HIS A 133 -12.52 0.21 0.98
CA HIS A 133 -12.36 1.01 2.20
C HIS A 133 -13.05 2.39 2.13
N PHE A 134 -13.24 2.94 0.92
CA PHE A 134 -13.81 4.28 0.70
C PHE A 134 -15.30 4.26 0.34
N ILE A 135 -15.97 3.11 0.48
CA ILE A 135 -17.41 2.96 0.19
C ILE A 135 -18.04 2.22 1.36
N ASP A 136 -18.87 2.94 2.13
CA ASP A 136 -19.43 2.47 3.40
C ASP A 136 -20.45 1.33 3.26
N LYS A 137 -20.95 1.07 2.04
CA LYS A 137 -21.94 0.02 1.82
C LYS A 137 -21.39 -1.36 2.17
N VAL A 138 -21.94 -1.97 3.22
CA VAL A 138 -21.72 -3.37 3.58
C VAL A 138 -22.39 -4.27 2.53
N ILE A 139 -21.64 -5.25 2.04
CA ILE A 139 -22.11 -6.23 1.03
C ILE A 139 -22.31 -7.63 1.61
N ALA A 140 -21.63 -7.95 2.71
CA ALA A 140 -21.73 -9.22 3.44
C ALA A 140 -21.11 -9.08 4.83
N ASN A 141 -21.22 -10.13 5.66
CA ASN A 141 -20.49 -10.24 6.92
C ASN A 141 -19.92 -11.66 7.05
N ILE A 142 -18.63 -11.78 7.36
CA ILE A 142 -17.90 -13.07 7.39
C ILE A 142 -18.45 -14.09 8.40
N TYR A 143 -19.19 -13.64 9.40
CA TYR A 143 -19.75 -14.52 10.44
C TYR A 143 -21.16 -15.02 10.12
N ARG A 144 -21.83 -14.45 9.09
CA ARG A 144 -23.26 -14.70 8.82
C ARG A 144 -23.56 -15.08 7.38
N ASP A 145 -22.70 -14.63 6.45
CA ASP A 145 -22.99 -14.69 5.02
C ASP A 145 -21.93 -15.48 4.25
N ASP A 146 -22.31 -16.04 3.11
CA ASP A 146 -21.35 -16.47 2.10
C ASP A 146 -20.82 -15.23 1.38
N ILE A 147 -19.61 -14.81 1.75
CA ILE A 147 -18.98 -13.62 1.17
C ILE A 147 -18.74 -13.76 -0.33
N PHE A 148 -18.37 -14.96 -0.79
CA PHE A 148 -18.06 -15.18 -2.19
C PHE A 148 -19.30 -15.06 -3.09
N ALA A 149 -20.46 -15.42 -2.60
CA ALA A 149 -21.73 -15.20 -3.30
C ALA A 149 -22.09 -13.71 -3.45
N SER A 150 -21.52 -12.84 -2.61
CA SER A 150 -21.76 -11.39 -2.61
C SER A 150 -20.77 -10.61 -3.45
N LEU A 151 -19.60 -11.21 -3.79
CA LEU A 151 -18.57 -10.58 -4.60
C LEU A 151 -18.97 -10.60 -6.07
N ARG A 152 -18.89 -9.43 -6.71
CA ARG A 152 -19.21 -9.28 -8.14
C ARG A 152 -18.59 -8.01 -8.72
N PRO A 153 -18.26 -8.00 -10.02
CA PRO A 153 -17.82 -6.79 -10.71
C PRO A 153 -18.84 -5.66 -10.53
N THR A 154 -18.36 -4.49 -10.11
CA THR A 154 -19.22 -3.32 -9.88
C THR A 154 -18.45 -2.06 -10.22
N LEU A 155 -19.08 -1.11 -10.88
CA LEU A 155 -18.49 0.18 -11.20
C LEU A 155 -18.28 1.03 -9.93
N CYS A 156 -17.26 1.87 -9.93
CA CYS A 156 -16.97 2.76 -8.80
C CYS A 156 -18.03 3.88 -8.70
N THR A 157 -18.46 4.18 -7.48
CA THR A 157 -19.42 5.25 -7.19
C THR A 157 -18.75 6.56 -6.73
N ASN A 158 -17.46 6.51 -6.35
CA ASN A 158 -16.73 7.70 -5.94
C ASN A 158 -16.24 8.49 -7.14
N GLN A 159 -16.22 9.82 -7.03
CA GLN A 159 -15.76 10.69 -8.12
C GLN A 159 -14.27 10.52 -8.38
N THR A 160 -13.47 10.39 -7.32
CA THR A 160 -12.02 10.23 -7.40
C THR A 160 -11.52 9.18 -6.44
N CYS A 161 -10.35 8.63 -6.74
CA CYS A 161 -9.64 7.67 -5.92
C CYS A 161 -8.18 8.13 -5.74
N GLY A 162 -7.79 8.48 -4.51
CA GLY A 162 -6.47 9.06 -4.22
C GLY A 162 -5.58 8.23 -3.31
N CYS A 163 -6.03 7.06 -2.83
CA CYS A 163 -5.23 6.19 -1.97
C CYS A 163 -4.82 4.91 -2.69
N HIS A 164 -3.63 4.40 -2.40
CA HIS A 164 -3.09 3.20 -3.03
C HIS A 164 -4.07 2.02 -3.00
N ILE A 165 -4.58 1.67 -1.83
CA ILE A 165 -5.52 0.54 -1.66
C ILE A 165 -6.82 0.67 -2.48
N GLY A 166 -7.10 1.87 -2.98
CA GLY A 166 -8.21 2.13 -3.89
C GLY A 166 -7.75 2.11 -5.36
N TYR A 167 -6.90 3.06 -5.77
CA TYR A 167 -6.56 3.25 -7.19
C TYR A 167 -5.77 2.08 -7.80
N VAL A 168 -5.04 1.30 -6.99
CA VAL A 168 -4.31 0.11 -7.46
C VAL A 168 -5.26 -0.94 -8.06
N ASN A 169 -6.51 -0.93 -7.64
CA ASN A 169 -7.54 -1.86 -8.10
C ASN A 169 -8.28 -1.39 -9.37
N GLN A 170 -8.05 -0.16 -9.87
CA GLN A 170 -8.69 0.32 -11.09
C GLN A 170 -8.12 -0.40 -12.32
N HIS A 171 -8.98 -1.07 -13.12
CA HIS A 171 -8.58 -1.83 -14.30
C HIS A 171 -7.82 -0.97 -15.32
N LYS A 172 -8.24 0.28 -15.49
CA LYS A 172 -7.63 1.25 -16.40
C LYS A 172 -6.16 1.53 -16.09
N ARG A 173 -5.74 1.41 -14.82
CA ARG A 173 -4.38 1.73 -14.36
C ARG A 173 -3.38 0.61 -14.63
N LYS A 174 -3.84 -0.63 -14.76
CA LYS A 174 -3.00 -1.82 -14.99
C LYS A 174 -1.87 -1.98 -13.97
N LEU A 175 -2.06 -1.46 -12.74
CA LEU A 175 -1.05 -1.53 -11.68
C LEU A 175 -0.88 -2.95 -11.11
N ASP A 176 -1.80 -3.84 -11.42
CA ASP A 176 -1.63 -5.28 -11.25
C ASP A 176 -0.41 -5.84 -12.00
N GLN A 177 0.00 -5.21 -13.12
CA GLN A 177 1.23 -5.58 -13.84
C GLN A 177 2.51 -5.08 -13.16
N LEU A 178 2.42 -4.01 -12.35
CA LEU A 178 3.53 -3.49 -11.59
C LEU A 178 3.76 -4.25 -10.29
N PHE A 179 2.68 -4.53 -9.57
CA PHE A 179 2.75 -5.10 -8.22
C PHE A 179 2.47 -6.62 -8.20
N GLU A 180 1.81 -7.17 -9.24
CA GLU A 180 1.40 -8.57 -9.35
C GLU A 180 0.73 -9.05 -8.05
N LYS A 181 1.21 -10.15 -7.43
CA LYS A 181 0.69 -10.67 -6.17
C LYS A 181 0.95 -9.75 -4.96
N ASN A 182 1.85 -8.77 -5.10
CA ASN A 182 2.27 -7.88 -4.01
C ASN A 182 1.49 -6.54 -3.98
N ILE A 183 0.29 -6.54 -4.50
CA ILE A 183 -0.54 -5.34 -4.70
C ILE A 183 -0.82 -4.60 -3.39
N LEU A 184 -1.16 -5.32 -2.33
CA LEU A 184 -1.57 -4.71 -1.05
C LEU A 184 -0.37 -4.16 -0.29
N GLU A 185 0.71 -4.90 -0.21
CA GLU A 185 1.95 -4.48 0.43
C GLU A 185 2.75 -3.48 -0.39
N ARG A 186 2.29 -3.18 -1.62
CA ARG A 186 2.88 -2.16 -2.49
C ARG A 186 4.35 -2.42 -2.85
N ILE A 187 4.74 -3.67 -2.96
CA ILE A 187 6.08 -4.04 -3.40
C ILE A 187 6.04 -4.28 -4.91
N PRO A 188 6.77 -3.51 -5.73
CA PRO A 188 6.84 -3.77 -7.17
C PRO A 188 7.41 -5.17 -7.43
N ALA A 189 6.81 -5.91 -8.38
CA ALA A 189 7.21 -7.28 -8.69
C ALA A 189 8.67 -7.39 -9.13
N SER A 190 9.19 -6.35 -9.77
CA SER A 190 10.57 -6.26 -10.22
C SER A 190 11.54 -5.69 -9.18
N TRP A 191 11.08 -5.32 -7.96
CA TRP A 191 11.96 -4.75 -6.95
C TRP A 191 13.11 -5.71 -6.55
N PRO A 192 14.34 -5.22 -6.43
CA PRO A 192 14.78 -3.81 -6.42
C PRO A 192 15.04 -3.17 -7.79
N ILE A 193 14.71 -3.83 -8.89
CA ILE A 193 14.89 -3.29 -10.24
C ILE A 193 13.70 -2.41 -10.61
N ARG A 194 13.96 -1.21 -11.16
CA ARG A 194 12.91 -0.31 -11.63
C ARG A 194 12.30 -0.82 -12.94
N ASP A 195 10.97 -0.97 -12.99
CA ASP A 195 10.26 -1.34 -14.21
C ASP A 195 10.04 -0.10 -15.09
N PRO A 196 10.63 -0.03 -16.30
CA PRO A 196 10.56 1.12 -17.17
C PRO A 196 9.16 1.42 -17.71
N ARG A 197 8.24 0.46 -17.67
CA ARG A 197 6.85 0.65 -18.13
C ARG A 197 6.06 1.64 -17.25
N PHE A 198 6.45 1.80 -15.99
CA PHE A 198 5.73 2.57 -14.98
C PHE A 198 6.50 3.83 -14.55
N THR A 199 7.18 4.50 -15.47
CA THR A 199 7.80 5.81 -15.22
C THR A 199 6.76 6.94 -15.30
N ALA A 200 7.04 8.09 -14.68
CA ALA A 200 6.18 9.26 -14.73
C ALA A 200 5.85 9.72 -16.17
N ALA A 201 6.77 9.49 -17.12
CA ALA A 201 6.59 9.85 -18.53
C ALA A 201 5.56 8.93 -19.24
N ASN A 202 5.36 7.70 -18.78
CA ASN A 202 4.54 6.68 -19.45
C ASN A 202 3.13 6.55 -18.84
N LEU A 203 2.82 7.27 -17.76
CA LEU A 203 1.56 7.16 -17.00
C LEU A 203 0.66 8.39 -17.14
N LYS A 204 0.67 9.03 -18.30
CA LYS A 204 -0.25 10.14 -18.62
C LYS A 204 -1.67 9.67 -18.90
#